data_e06f05ceacb041452fe6677e83c240d5
#
_entry.id   e06f05ceacb041452fe6677e83c240d5
#
_cell.length_a   1.000
_cell.length_b   1.000
_cell.length_c   1.000
_cell.angle_alpha   90.00
_cell.angle_beta   90.00
_cell.angle_gamma   90.00
#
_symmetry.space_group_name_H-M   'P 1'
#
loop_
_entity.id
_entity.type
_entity.pdbx_description
1 polymer ?
#
loop_
_entity_poly.entity_id
_entity_poly.type
_entity_poly.pdbx_seq_one_letter_code
_entity_poly.pdbx_strand_id
1 'polypeptide(L)'
;MLSNYKLDSEDEKILNELDNLCGVIQNKEVLRDIILYIKLKQNNELDFGNYNIIIRNNSSYNLLNDLIKVCAKVFLKYKIIENDKICYLDKIVNSRRDCPFDKITGIEDSIIVINDRKLRINYNDELDSLNRIINQFKNKVFIFEDTNYCEGETDGELGKLTPFRMTIDKISLDDKIMFCRNSLDEHGIKYKKQDIKDYSDVPFWILKNMITKLLIECKTKNLDFVDKQMLKKNKEFYSNNTTRKRNQRNSKKHEEKNAKEELNELIGLNDIKKQIEKILNYVKLNKERGQMPSLHMCFTGNPGTGKTSIARVIGKIFEEENILSGSGDFVEIHGRDLVAKYVGWTAQKVHDTVEQAIGGVLFIDEAYSLVSNARGSFEDEAIATLIKEMEDHRNEICIILAGYTEEMKNLIELNPGFESRIQFTINFPDYNAEELLEIFNGLCKKEKYKLSENCKETLIRNFNMAKNEKNFGNGRYVRNLFEKVKFEQADRVVQTNSKSIKSITNKDIESAINAISHNEKERRKIGFCN
;
A
#
# COMPACT_ATOMS: atom_id res chain seq x y z
N MET A 1 6.04 -21.27 -43.16
CA MET A 1 7.50 -21.14 -43.00
C MET A 1 7.96 -21.45 -41.55
N LEU A 2 7.26 -21.03 -40.51
CA LEU A 2 7.69 -21.28 -39.11
C LEU A 2 7.65 -22.75 -38.64
N SER A 3 6.95 -23.63 -39.34
CA SER A 3 6.82 -25.06 -38.98
C SER A 3 8.11 -25.88 -39.07
N ASN A 4 9.18 -25.38 -39.70
CA ASN A 4 10.45 -26.08 -39.87
C ASN A 4 11.46 -25.83 -38.76
N TYR A 5 11.21 -24.84 -37.86
CA TYR A 5 12.10 -24.54 -36.74
C TYR A 5 11.61 -25.25 -35.46
N LYS A 6 12.30 -26.33 -35.13
CA LYS A 6 12.02 -27.07 -33.87
C LYS A 6 12.70 -26.40 -32.67
N LEU A 7 11.94 -26.31 -31.59
CA LEU A 7 12.48 -26.00 -30.27
C LEU A 7 13.37 -27.19 -29.80
N ASP A 8 14.44 -26.90 -29.14
CA ASP A 8 15.25 -27.93 -28.50
C ASP A 8 14.73 -28.28 -27.09
N SER A 9 15.29 -29.31 -26.47
CA SER A 9 14.84 -29.76 -25.15
C SER A 9 15.05 -28.73 -24.03
N GLU A 10 15.98 -27.78 -24.21
CA GLU A 10 16.26 -26.72 -23.27
C GLU A 10 15.26 -25.55 -23.44
N ASP A 11 14.88 -25.22 -24.69
CA ASP A 11 13.81 -24.28 -24.99
C ASP A 11 12.50 -24.72 -24.33
N GLU A 12 12.12 -25.99 -24.50
CA GLU A 12 10.92 -26.56 -23.87
C GLU A 12 10.99 -26.52 -22.34
N LYS A 13 12.16 -26.76 -21.74
CA LYS A 13 12.34 -26.60 -20.29
C LYS A 13 12.09 -25.17 -19.82
N ILE A 14 12.65 -24.18 -20.52
CA ILE A 14 12.46 -22.75 -20.16
C ILE A 14 10.99 -22.36 -20.32
N LEU A 15 10.34 -22.79 -21.40
CA LEU A 15 8.90 -22.53 -21.62
C LEU A 15 8.02 -23.15 -20.54
N ASN A 16 8.36 -24.35 -20.07
CA ASN A 16 7.60 -25.03 -19.02
C ASN A 16 7.76 -24.38 -17.63
N GLU A 17 8.78 -23.55 -17.42
CA GLU A 17 8.86 -22.75 -16.20
C GLU A 17 7.67 -21.76 -16.05
N LEU A 18 7.08 -21.31 -17.17
CA LEU A 18 5.89 -20.45 -17.15
C LEU A 18 4.66 -21.18 -16.60
N ASP A 19 4.58 -22.51 -16.73
CA ASP A 19 3.47 -23.32 -16.21
C ASP A 19 3.41 -23.28 -14.68
N ASN A 20 4.52 -22.90 -14.03
CA ASN A 20 4.65 -22.76 -12.57
C ASN A 20 4.44 -21.32 -12.10
N LEU A 21 4.18 -20.39 -13.01
CA LEU A 21 3.90 -18.99 -12.70
C LEU A 21 2.42 -18.69 -12.97
N CYS A 22 1.68 -18.29 -11.92
CA CYS A 22 0.28 -17.91 -12.08
C CYS A 22 0.12 -16.61 -12.89
N GLY A 23 -0.95 -16.52 -13.70
CA GLY A 23 -1.30 -15.29 -14.42
C GLY A 23 -0.38 -14.92 -15.59
N VAL A 24 0.53 -15.81 -16.01
CA VAL A 24 1.50 -15.54 -17.08
C VAL A 24 1.54 -16.64 -18.17
N ILE A 25 0.75 -17.69 -18.03
CA ILE A 25 0.77 -18.86 -18.93
C ILE A 25 0.53 -18.48 -20.40
N GLN A 26 -0.35 -17.49 -20.64
CA GLN A 26 -0.63 -16.97 -21.98
C GLN A 26 0.63 -16.44 -22.68
N ASN A 27 1.69 -16.07 -21.93
CA ASN A 27 2.93 -15.60 -22.51
C ASN A 27 3.83 -16.73 -23.08
N LYS A 28 3.44 -17.99 -22.89
CA LYS A 28 4.21 -19.15 -23.40
C LYS A 28 4.33 -19.13 -24.93
N GLU A 29 3.25 -18.76 -25.62
CA GLU A 29 3.26 -18.58 -27.09
C GLU A 29 4.16 -17.41 -27.50
N VAL A 30 4.06 -16.26 -26.81
CA VAL A 30 4.91 -15.09 -27.09
C VAL A 30 6.40 -15.41 -26.87
N LEU A 31 6.73 -16.14 -25.79
CA LEU A 31 8.12 -16.52 -25.52
C LEU A 31 8.63 -17.54 -26.57
N ARG A 32 7.76 -18.43 -27.06
CA ARG A 32 8.05 -19.31 -28.21
C ARG A 32 8.36 -18.52 -29.46
N ASP A 33 7.55 -17.49 -29.77
CA ASP A 33 7.76 -16.62 -30.91
C ASP A 33 9.08 -15.84 -30.80
N ILE A 34 9.44 -15.38 -29.61
CA ILE A 34 10.74 -14.76 -29.34
C ILE A 34 11.89 -15.72 -29.66
N ILE A 35 11.82 -16.98 -29.21
CA ILE A 35 12.83 -18.00 -29.50
C ILE A 35 12.96 -18.25 -31.00
N LEU A 36 11.83 -18.41 -31.70
CA LEU A 36 11.81 -18.61 -33.14
C LEU A 36 12.37 -17.39 -33.88
N TYR A 37 12.02 -16.18 -33.47
CA TYR A 37 12.55 -14.95 -34.02
C TYR A 37 14.07 -14.85 -33.86
N ILE A 38 14.61 -15.18 -32.68
CA ILE A 38 16.05 -15.22 -32.44
C ILE A 38 16.75 -16.20 -33.38
N LYS A 39 16.21 -17.41 -33.54
CA LYS A 39 16.77 -18.43 -34.46
C LYS A 39 16.77 -17.98 -35.92
N LEU A 40 15.66 -17.36 -36.38
CA LEU A 40 15.56 -16.82 -37.73
C LEU A 40 16.54 -15.67 -37.96
N LYS A 41 16.69 -14.79 -37.01
CA LYS A 41 17.63 -13.67 -37.09
C LYS A 41 19.09 -14.13 -37.08
N GLN A 42 19.44 -15.14 -36.30
CA GLN A 42 20.79 -15.73 -36.29
C GLN A 42 21.13 -16.42 -37.62
N ASN A 43 20.13 -16.90 -38.36
CA ASN A 43 20.29 -17.48 -39.69
C ASN A 43 20.22 -16.45 -40.83
N ASN A 44 20.17 -15.15 -40.54
CA ASN A 44 20.00 -14.05 -41.51
C ASN A 44 18.73 -14.12 -42.36
N GLU A 45 17.68 -14.77 -41.87
CA GLU A 45 16.40 -14.87 -42.60
C GLU A 45 15.45 -13.71 -42.30
N LEU A 46 15.58 -13.09 -41.11
CA LEU A 46 14.80 -11.94 -40.67
C LEU A 46 15.66 -10.95 -39.90
N ASP A 47 15.46 -9.66 -40.11
CA ASP A 47 16.05 -8.62 -39.28
C ASP A 47 15.04 -7.48 -39.00
N PHE A 48 14.28 -7.60 -37.95
CA PHE A 48 13.32 -6.59 -37.49
C PHE A 48 13.85 -5.71 -36.35
N GLY A 49 15.13 -5.70 -36.06
CA GLY A 49 15.75 -4.77 -35.13
C GLY A 49 16.09 -5.36 -33.76
N ASN A 50 15.28 -5.13 -32.74
CA ASN A 50 15.62 -5.42 -31.34
C ASN A 50 14.75 -6.54 -30.72
N TYR A 51 15.05 -6.89 -29.45
CA TYR A 51 14.34 -7.91 -28.67
C TYR A 51 13.53 -7.31 -27.50
N ASN A 52 13.16 -6.04 -27.59
CA ASN A 52 12.49 -5.35 -26.51
C ASN A 52 11.05 -5.83 -26.34
N ILE A 53 10.56 -5.76 -25.12
CA ILE A 53 9.26 -6.32 -24.72
C ILE A 53 8.44 -5.25 -24.01
N ILE A 54 7.15 -5.13 -24.35
CA ILE A 54 6.18 -4.46 -23.49
C ILE A 54 5.49 -5.52 -22.63
N ILE A 55 5.42 -5.30 -21.31
CA ILE A 55 4.69 -6.16 -20.38
C ILE A 55 3.57 -5.36 -19.73
N ARG A 56 2.32 -5.69 -20.07
CA ARG A 56 1.14 -5.16 -19.39
C ARG A 56 0.96 -5.91 -18.05
N ASN A 57 1.11 -5.20 -16.95
CA ASN A 57 1.02 -5.79 -15.61
C ASN A 57 -0.31 -5.41 -14.93
N ASN A 58 -1.28 -6.32 -15.00
CA ASN A 58 -2.60 -6.18 -14.35
C ASN A 58 -2.66 -6.85 -12.97
N SER A 59 -1.52 -7.35 -12.46
CA SER A 59 -1.43 -8.05 -11.18
C SER A 59 -0.83 -7.17 -10.09
N SER A 60 -1.40 -7.24 -8.90
CA SER A 60 -0.84 -6.61 -7.70
C SER A 60 0.39 -7.34 -7.13
N TYR A 61 0.79 -8.45 -7.73
CA TYR A 61 1.89 -9.30 -7.28
C TYR A 61 3.17 -9.04 -8.08
N ASN A 62 4.33 -9.27 -7.46
CA ASN A 62 5.65 -9.06 -8.09
C ASN A 62 6.01 -10.21 -9.07
N LEU A 63 5.05 -10.59 -9.93
CA LEU A 63 5.22 -11.61 -10.97
C LEU A 63 6.07 -11.11 -12.14
N LEU A 64 6.15 -9.80 -12.32
CA LEU A 64 6.97 -9.18 -13.34
C LEU A 64 8.43 -9.67 -13.26
N ASN A 65 9.01 -9.64 -12.07
CA ASN A 65 10.38 -10.08 -11.86
C ASN A 65 10.59 -11.58 -12.17
N ASP A 66 9.61 -12.42 -11.84
CA ASP A 66 9.67 -13.86 -12.14
C ASP A 66 9.54 -14.11 -13.65
N LEU A 67 8.65 -13.40 -14.35
CA LEU A 67 8.52 -13.45 -15.82
C LEU A 67 9.79 -12.96 -16.51
N ILE A 68 10.36 -11.83 -16.09
CA ILE A 68 11.61 -11.28 -16.65
C ILE A 68 12.76 -12.28 -16.50
N LYS A 69 12.87 -12.99 -15.37
CA LYS A 69 13.90 -14.03 -15.18
C LYS A 69 13.77 -15.20 -16.15
N VAL A 70 12.55 -15.59 -16.50
CA VAL A 70 12.33 -16.64 -17.52
C VAL A 70 12.76 -16.12 -18.91
N CYS A 71 12.40 -14.88 -19.26
CA CYS A 71 12.87 -14.25 -20.49
C CYS A 71 14.39 -14.14 -20.53
N ALA A 72 15.03 -13.77 -19.42
CA ALA A 72 16.48 -13.67 -19.30
C ALA A 72 17.20 -14.98 -19.64
N LYS A 73 16.65 -16.12 -19.22
CA LYS A 73 17.23 -17.44 -19.57
C LYS A 73 17.25 -17.69 -21.07
N VAL A 74 16.19 -17.28 -21.79
CA VAL A 74 16.15 -17.36 -23.25
C VAL A 74 17.25 -16.47 -23.85
N PHE A 75 17.33 -15.22 -23.44
CA PHE A 75 18.29 -14.26 -23.99
C PHE A 75 19.73 -14.65 -23.72
N LEU A 76 20.03 -15.20 -22.52
CA LEU A 76 21.34 -15.74 -22.17
C LEU A 76 21.72 -16.94 -23.03
N LYS A 77 20.80 -17.92 -23.17
CA LYS A 77 21.02 -19.12 -23.97
C LYS A 77 21.45 -18.78 -25.41
N TYR A 78 20.78 -17.78 -25.99
CA TYR A 78 21.05 -17.33 -27.36
C TYR A 78 22.08 -16.20 -27.46
N LYS A 79 22.78 -15.86 -26.38
CA LYS A 79 23.83 -14.84 -26.32
C LYS A 79 23.37 -13.45 -26.78
N ILE A 80 22.10 -13.13 -26.57
CA ILE A 80 21.55 -11.79 -26.81
C ILE A 80 22.01 -10.82 -25.71
N ILE A 81 22.14 -11.31 -24.49
CA ILE A 81 22.63 -10.58 -23.31
C ILE A 81 23.86 -11.27 -22.74
N GLU A 82 24.69 -10.52 -22.00
CA GLU A 82 25.93 -11.00 -21.38
C GLU A 82 25.71 -11.58 -19.98
N ASN A 83 24.73 -11.07 -19.26
CA ASN A 83 24.37 -11.50 -17.92
C ASN A 83 22.86 -11.38 -17.69
N ASP A 84 22.34 -12.02 -16.64
CA ASP A 84 20.92 -12.02 -16.24
C ASP A 84 20.56 -10.93 -15.22
N LYS A 85 21.47 -9.98 -15.01
CA LYS A 85 21.23 -8.86 -14.08
C LYS A 85 20.14 -7.94 -14.63
N ILE A 86 19.23 -7.57 -13.73
CA ILE A 86 18.05 -6.76 -14.03
C ILE A 86 18.18 -5.41 -13.33
N CYS A 87 18.23 -4.35 -14.10
CA CYS A 87 18.19 -2.99 -13.60
C CYS A 87 16.78 -2.40 -13.73
N TYR A 88 16.23 -1.92 -12.64
CA TYR A 88 15.01 -1.12 -12.64
C TYR A 88 15.38 0.36 -12.68
N LEU A 89 15.12 1.03 -13.81
CA LEU A 89 15.56 2.40 -14.03
C LEU A 89 14.95 3.39 -13.01
N ASP A 90 13.72 3.15 -12.56
CA ASP A 90 13.04 3.95 -11.53
C ASP A 90 13.74 3.93 -10.15
N LYS A 91 14.59 2.94 -9.89
CA LYS A 91 15.36 2.87 -8.63
C LYS A 91 16.69 3.65 -8.67
N ILE A 92 17.16 4.01 -9.84
CA ILE A 92 18.45 4.69 -10.06
C ILE A 92 18.25 6.19 -10.26
N VAL A 93 17.11 6.59 -10.83
CA VAL A 93 16.79 7.99 -11.11
C VAL A 93 16.30 8.67 -9.84
N ASN A 94 17.18 9.47 -9.22
CA ASN A 94 16.89 10.16 -7.96
C ASN A 94 16.39 11.60 -8.13
N SER A 95 16.48 12.17 -9.33
CA SER A 95 16.16 13.58 -9.62
C SER A 95 15.17 13.71 -10.76
N ARG A 96 14.15 14.57 -10.57
CA ARG A 96 13.13 14.89 -11.59
C ARG A 96 13.66 15.78 -12.73
N ARG A 97 14.91 16.24 -12.66
CA ARG A 97 15.51 17.16 -13.62
C ARG A 97 16.43 16.47 -14.64
N ASP A 98 16.82 15.23 -14.37
CA ASP A 98 17.72 14.48 -15.23
C ASP A 98 16.89 13.64 -16.21
N CYS A 99 17.29 13.60 -17.46
CA CYS A 99 16.74 12.64 -18.41
C CYS A 99 16.99 11.23 -17.88
N PRO A 100 15.96 10.39 -17.66
CA PRO A 100 16.15 9.06 -17.09
C PRO A 100 17.11 8.20 -17.92
N PHE A 101 17.15 8.44 -19.22
CA PHE A 101 17.89 7.63 -20.17
C PHE A 101 19.40 7.91 -20.19
N ASP A 102 19.84 9.08 -19.75
CA ASP A 102 21.29 9.42 -19.69
C ASP A 102 22.05 8.52 -18.70
N LYS A 103 21.34 7.94 -17.72
CA LYS A 103 21.96 7.04 -16.73
C LYS A 103 22.16 5.62 -17.23
N ILE A 104 21.57 5.24 -18.36
CA ILE A 104 21.68 3.90 -18.94
C ILE A 104 23.12 3.63 -19.40
N THR A 105 23.86 4.66 -19.79
CA THR A 105 25.27 4.54 -20.28
C THR A 105 26.23 3.94 -19.24
N GLY A 106 25.95 4.08 -17.95
CA GLY A 106 26.78 3.55 -16.86
C GLY A 106 26.29 2.23 -16.27
N ILE A 107 25.24 1.61 -16.82
CA ILE A 107 24.65 0.38 -16.28
C ILE A 107 25.31 -0.84 -16.91
N GLU A 108 25.90 -1.71 -16.08
CA GLU A 108 26.48 -2.99 -16.53
C GLU A 108 25.44 -4.08 -16.76
N ASP A 109 24.21 -3.92 -16.19
CA ASP A 109 23.14 -4.88 -16.28
C ASP A 109 22.62 -5.01 -17.72
N SER A 110 22.27 -6.24 -18.12
CA SER A 110 21.86 -6.54 -19.51
C SER A 110 20.38 -6.37 -19.76
N ILE A 111 19.55 -6.37 -18.72
CA ILE A 111 18.11 -6.16 -18.83
C ILE A 111 17.76 -4.86 -18.11
N ILE A 112 17.19 -3.92 -18.84
CA ILE A 112 16.76 -2.62 -18.33
C ILE A 112 15.23 -2.58 -18.28
N VAL A 113 14.67 -2.49 -17.07
CA VAL A 113 13.22 -2.37 -16.86
C VAL A 113 12.86 -0.90 -16.71
N ILE A 114 11.96 -0.45 -17.55
CA ILE A 114 11.48 0.92 -17.60
C ILE A 114 10.01 0.91 -17.16
N ASN A 115 9.73 1.49 -16.01
CA ASN A 115 8.37 1.71 -15.54
C ASN A 115 7.99 3.16 -15.84
N ASP A 116 7.12 3.36 -16.80
CA ASP A 116 6.71 4.68 -17.31
C ASP A 116 5.99 5.52 -16.25
N ARG A 117 5.12 4.92 -15.44
CA ARG A 117 4.42 5.62 -14.34
C ARG A 117 5.38 6.19 -13.31
N LYS A 118 6.35 5.39 -12.89
CA LYS A 118 7.29 5.81 -11.86
C LYS A 118 8.26 6.86 -12.37
N LEU A 119 8.71 6.72 -13.60
CA LEU A 119 9.64 7.65 -14.25
C LEU A 119 8.95 8.87 -14.83
N ARG A 120 7.62 8.82 -15.06
CA ARG A 120 6.82 9.90 -15.67
C ARG A 120 7.36 10.30 -17.04
N ILE A 121 7.68 9.31 -17.85
CA ILE A 121 8.21 9.50 -19.19
C ILE A 121 7.15 10.14 -20.07
N ASN A 122 7.47 11.26 -20.72
CA ASN A 122 6.67 11.83 -21.77
C ASN A 122 7.21 11.33 -23.13
N TYR A 123 6.61 10.28 -23.65
CA TYR A 123 7.07 9.65 -24.90
C TYR A 123 7.05 10.60 -26.11
N ASN A 124 6.20 11.62 -26.12
CA ASN A 124 6.17 12.59 -27.22
C ASN A 124 7.46 13.41 -27.32
N ASP A 125 8.10 13.70 -26.18
CA ASP A 125 9.31 14.54 -26.12
C ASP A 125 10.59 13.71 -26.00
N GLU A 126 10.52 12.47 -25.49
CA GLU A 126 11.67 11.66 -25.11
C GLU A 126 11.90 10.45 -26.03
N LEU A 127 11.00 10.19 -26.97
CA LEU A 127 11.07 9.01 -27.86
C LEU A 127 12.36 8.98 -28.71
N ASP A 128 12.81 10.13 -29.22
CA ASP A 128 14.04 10.22 -30.02
C ASP A 128 15.29 9.92 -29.17
N SER A 129 15.28 10.31 -27.91
CA SER A 129 16.34 10.01 -26.96
C SER A 129 16.36 8.52 -26.63
N LEU A 130 15.19 7.92 -26.41
CA LEU A 130 15.01 6.50 -26.17
C LEU A 130 15.45 5.66 -27.38
N ASN A 131 15.05 6.05 -28.58
CA ASN A 131 15.47 5.42 -29.84
C ASN A 131 16.99 5.39 -30.01
N ARG A 132 17.66 6.52 -29.74
CA ARG A 132 19.11 6.61 -29.81
C ARG A 132 19.77 5.65 -28.85
N ILE A 133 19.30 5.56 -27.60
CA ILE A 133 19.84 4.71 -26.57
C ILE A 133 19.60 3.22 -26.89
N ILE A 134 18.40 2.84 -27.31
CA ILE A 134 18.12 1.46 -27.72
C ILE A 134 19.04 1.02 -28.85
N ASN A 135 19.27 1.89 -29.84
CA ASN A 135 20.15 1.59 -30.96
C ASN A 135 21.65 1.57 -30.59
N GLN A 136 22.03 2.30 -29.55
CA GLN A 136 23.40 2.32 -29.04
C GLN A 136 23.76 1.04 -28.27
N PHE A 137 22.82 0.46 -27.52
CA PHE A 137 23.06 -0.69 -26.64
C PHE A 137 22.44 -1.97 -27.20
N LYS A 138 23.01 -2.53 -28.26
CA LYS A 138 22.52 -3.75 -28.92
C LYS A 138 22.64 -5.03 -28.08
N ASN A 139 23.46 -5.00 -27.01
CA ASN A 139 23.64 -6.11 -26.07
C ASN A 139 22.73 -6.01 -24.83
N LYS A 140 21.77 -5.09 -24.83
CA LYS A 140 20.80 -4.91 -23.77
C LYS A 140 19.37 -5.15 -24.29
N VAL A 141 18.53 -5.68 -23.42
CA VAL A 141 17.09 -5.84 -23.68
C VAL A 141 16.33 -4.85 -22.80
N PHE A 142 15.48 -4.05 -23.42
CA PHE A 142 14.64 -3.09 -22.72
C PHE A 142 13.24 -3.70 -22.52
N ILE A 143 12.77 -3.69 -21.30
CA ILE A 143 11.43 -4.16 -20.92
C ILE A 143 10.64 -2.98 -20.39
N PHE A 144 9.56 -2.65 -21.08
CA PHE A 144 8.65 -1.59 -20.72
C PHE A 144 7.50 -2.19 -19.90
N GLU A 145 7.40 -1.80 -18.63
CA GLU A 145 6.24 -2.15 -17.80
C GLU A 145 5.14 -1.15 -18.08
N ASP A 146 4.18 -1.56 -18.92
CA ASP A 146 2.99 -0.77 -19.23
C ASP A 146 1.94 -1.00 -18.15
N THR A 147 1.52 0.09 -17.60
CA THR A 147 0.50 0.09 -16.56
C THR A 147 -0.78 0.78 -17.00
N ASN A 148 -0.80 1.57 -18.10
CA ASN A 148 -2.00 2.29 -18.54
C ASN A 148 -1.82 2.97 -19.91
N TYR A 149 -1.49 2.25 -20.94
CA TYR A 149 -1.58 2.86 -22.26
C TYR A 149 -3.03 2.83 -22.75
N CYS A 150 -3.62 4.03 -22.92
CA CYS A 150 -4.86 4.20 -23.66
C CYS A 150 -4.66 3.63 -25.07
N GLU A 151 -5.50 2.70 -25.47
CA GLU A 151 -5.57 2.19 -26.81
C GLU A 151 -5.78 3.39 -27.77
N GLY A 152 -4.77 3.80 -28.52
CA GLY A 152 -5.07 4.72 -29.60
C GLY A 152 -3.94 5.44 -30.32
N GLU A 153 -3.01 6.12 -29.69
CA GLU A 153 -2.09 6.99 -30.44
C GLU A 153 -0.60 6.72 -30.24
N THR A 154 -0.19 6.25 -29.09
CA THR A 154 1.22 5.97 -28.77
C THR A 154 1.66 4.54 -29.07
N ASP A 155 0.72 3.65 -29.36
CA ASP A 155 0.97 2.27 -29.79
C ASP A 155 1.80 2.19 -31.10
N GLY A 156 1.75 3.25 -31.91
CA GLY A 156 2.48 3.30 -33.19
C GLY A 156 3.98 3.45 -33.03
N GLU A 157 4.46 4.30 -32.14
CA GLU A 157 5.90 4.62 -32.04
C GLU A 157 6.63 3.69 -31.05
N LEU A 158 6.09 3.47 -29.86
CA LEU A 158 6.66 2.50 -28.92
C LEU A 158 6.55 1.06 -29.46
N GLY A 159 5.49 0.74 -30.19
CA GLY A 159 5.31 -0.54 -30.88
C GLY A 159 6.38 -0.85 -31.92
N LYS A 160 6.97 0.18 -32.57
CA LYS A 160 8.13 -0.01 -33.48
C LYS A 160 9.40 -0.41 -32.72
N LEU A 161 9.51 0.01 -31.45
CA LEU A 161 10.67 -0.26 -30.59
C LEU A 161 10.53 -1.57 -29.80
N THR A 162 9.34 -2.11 -29.70
CA THR A 162 8.99 -3.25 -28.85
C THR A 162 8.18 -4.27 -29.63
N PRO A 163 8.84 -5.17 -30.38
CA PRO A 163 8.16 -6.13 -31.26
C PRO A 163 7.33 -7.17 -30.50
N PHE A 164 7.57 -7.35 -29.19
CA PHE A 164 6.91 -8.37 -28.40
C PHE A 164 6.07 -7.77 -27.29
N ARG A 165 4.88 -8.36 -27.07
CA ARG A 165 3.94 -7.95 -26.03
C ARG A 165 3.58 -9.13 -25.14
N MET A 166 3.70 -8.93 -23.84
CA MET A 166 3.34 -9.90 -22.80
C MET A 166 2.32 -9.29 -21.84
N THR A 167 1.54 -10.13 -21.18
CA THR A 167 0.57 -9.70 -20.17
C THR A 167 0.74 -10.51 -18.89
N ILE A 168 0.56 -9.86 -17.75
CA ILE A 168 0.44 -10.48 -16.43
C ILE A 168 -0.99 -10.22 -15.97
N ASP A 169 -1.83 -11.24 -15.97
CA ASP A 169 -3.23 -11.11 -15.59
C ASP A 169 -3.44 -11.21 -14.09
N LYS A 170 -4.62 -10.76 -13.63
CA LYS A 170 -5.05 -10.99 -12.25
C LYS A 170 -5.14 -12.49 -12.00
N ILE A 171 -4.54 -12.95 -10.91
CA ILE A 171 -4.48 -14.38 -10.57
C ILE A 171 -5.88 -14.86 -10.18
N SER A 172 -6.45 -15.73 -10.99
CA SER A 172 -7.73 -16.40 -10.75
C SER A 172 -7.60 -17.55 -9.73
N LEU A 173 -8.73 -18.06 -9.26
CA LEU A 173 -8.74 -19.26 -8.41
C LEU A 173 -8.22 -20.49 -9.18
N ASP A 174 -8.52 -20.59 -10.47
CA ASP A 174 -8.06 -21.70 -11.32
C ASP A 174 -6.54 -21.67 -11.50
N ASP A 175 -5.93 -20.50 -11.67
CA ASP A 175 -4.47 -20.33 -11.69
C ASP A 175 -3.83 -20.83 -10.39
N LYS A 176 -4.42 -20.50 -9.23
CA LYS A 176 -3.95 -20.93 -7.93
C LYS A 176 -4.05 -22.46 -7.76
N ILE A 177 -5.16 -23.05 -8.22
CA ILE A 177 -5.37 -24.50 -8.20
C ILE A 177 -4.32 -25.18 -9.08
N MET A 178 -4.07 -24.63 -10.27
CA MET A 178 -3.08 -25.16 -11.20
C MET A 178 -1.67 -25.07 -10.63
N PHE A 179 -1.29 -23.94 -10.05
CA PHE A 179 -0.01 -23.79 -9.35
C PHE A 179 0.19 -24.84 -8.25
N CYS A 180 -0.83 -25.10 -7.42
CA CYS A 180 -0.75 -26.11 -6.38
C CYS A 180 -0.54 -27.51 -6.97
N ARG A 181 -1.29 -27.85 -8.03
CA ARG A 181 -1.18 -29.17 -8.70
C ARG A 181 0.18 -29.35 -9.31
N ASN A 182 0.64 -28.41 -10.13
CA ASN A 182 1.94 -28.50 -10.77
C ASN A 182 3.06 -28.66 -9.73
N SER A 183 3.02 -27.87 -8.65
CA SER A 183 4.01 -27.96 -7.59
C SER A 183 4.04 -29.32 -6.87
N LEU A 184 2.89 -29.98 -6.67
CA LEU A 184 2.80 -31.30 -6.05
C LEU A 184 3.20 -32.41 -7.04
N ASP A 185 2.74 -32.32 -8.29
CA ASP A 185 3.03 -33.30 -9.35
C ASP A 185 4.52 -33.33 -9.71
N GLU A 186 5.21 -32.19 -9.79
CA GLU A 186 6.67 -32.12 -10.00
C GLU A 186 7.47 -32.86 -8.90
N HIS A 187 6.93 -32.92 -7.70
CA HIS A 187 7.58 -33.59 -6.58
C HIS A 187 7.06 -35.01 -6.33
N GLY A 188 6.19 -35.53 -7.22
CA GLY A 188 5.63 -36.88 -7.14
C GLY A 188 4.65 -37.08 -5.97
N ILE A 189 4.07 -36.01 -5.45
CA ILE A 189 3.19 -36.04 -4.28
C ILE A 189 1.74 -36.21 -4.73
N LYS A 190 1.08 -37.27 -4.31
CA LYS A 190 -0.32 -37.57 -4.62
C LYS A 190 -1.26 -36.76 -3.73
N TYR A 191 -2.42 -36.34 -4.28
CA TYR A 191 -3.44 -35.54 -3.58
C TYR A 191 -4.85 -35.81 -4.14
N LYS A 192 -5.89 -35.43 -3.40
CA LYS A 192 -7.26 -35.40 -3.90
C LYS A 192 -7.57 -34.04 -4.53
N LYS A 193 -8.02 -34.04 -5.79
CA LYS A 193 -8.33 -32.81 -6.56
C LYS A 193 -9.28 -31.86 -5.83
N GLN A 194 -10.26 -32.39 -5.08
CA GLN A 194 -11.25 -31.61 -4.36
C GLN A 194 -10.65 -30.86 -3.15
N ASP A 195 -9.68 -31.46 -2.47
CA ASP A 195 -9.06 -30.87 -1.29
C ASP A 195 -8.14 -29.69 -1.67
N ILE A 196 -7.57 -29.69 -2.89
CA ILE A 196 -6.73 -28.60 -3.40
C ILE A 196 -7.55 -27.34 -3.68
N LYS A 197 -8.79 -27.45 -4.11
CA LYS A 197 -9.65 -26.28 -4.35
C LYS A 197 -9.84 -25.44 -3.07
N ASP A 198 -10.21 -26.09 -1.98
CA ASP A 198 -10.40 -25.42 -0.67
C ASP A 198 -9.08 -24.87 -0.12
N TYR A 199 -7.96 -25.54 -0.40
CA TYR A 199 -6.63 -25.13 0.00
C TYR A 199 -6.14 -23.89 -0.76
N SER A 200 -6.49 -23.78 -2.04
CA SER A 200 -6.05 -22.70 -2.93
C SER A 200 -6.79 -21.36 -2.72
N ASP A 201 -7.88 -21.36 -1.94
CA ASP A 201 -8.66 -20.17 -1.65
C ASP A 201 -8.00 -19.30 -0.56
N VAL A 202 -6.84 -18.74 -0.93
CA VAL A 202 -6.05 -17.81 -0.12
C VAL A 202 -5.30 -16.85 -1.06
N PRO A 203 -4.79 -15.70 -0.57
CA PRO A 203 -3.92 -14.83 -1.36
C PRO A 203 -2.70 -15.59 -1.91
N PHE A 204 -2.32 -15.31 -3.16
CA PHE A 204 -1.30 -16.10 -3.87
C PHE A 204 0.07 -16.12 -3.15
N TRP A 205 0.49 -15.01 -2.55
CA TRP A 205 1.75 -14.97 -1.80
C TRP A 205 1.74 -15.86 -0.56
N ILE A 206 0.57 -16.04 0.08
CA ILE A 206 0.39 -17.02 1.17
C ILE A 206 0.46 -18.42 0.61
N LEU A 207 -0.23 -18.67 -0.50
CA LEU A 207 -0.29 -19.97 -1.15
C LEU A 207 1.11 -20.48 -1.54
N LYS A 208 1.95 -19.61 -2.12
CA LYS A 208 3.34 -19.93 -2.47
C LYS A 208 4.14 -20.42 -1.23
N ASN A 209 4.02 -19.71 -0.12
CA ASN A 209 4.66 -20.12 1.13
C ASN A 209 4.09 -21.41 1.74
N MET A 210 2.76 -21.57 1.63
CA MET A 210 2.06 -22.77 2.12
C MET A 210 2.52 -24.02 1.38
N ILE A 211 2.56 -23.96 0.05
CA ILE A 211 3.03 -25.07 -0.80
C ILE A 211 4.49 -25.40 -0.51
N THR A 212 5.38 -24.40 -0.45
CA THR A 212 6.79 -24.64 -0.13
C THR A 212 6.96 -25.39 1.20
N LYS A 213 6.25 -24.97 2.25
CA LYS A 213 6.30 -25.66 3.55
C LYS A 213 5.73 -27.08 3.49
N LEU A 214 4.63 -27.26 2.75
CA LEU A 214 4.02 -28.58 2.57
C LEU A 214 5.00 -29.54 1.87
N LEU A 215 5.67 -29.09 0.84
CA LEU A 215 6.70 -29.87 0.12
C LEU A 215 7.89 -30.22 1.02
N ILE A 216 8.35 -29.28 1.85
CA ILE A 216 9.40 -29.52 2.84
C ILE A 216 8.93 -30.59 3.83
N GLU A 217 7.71 -30.49 4.34
CA GLU A 217 7.13 -31.47 5.28
C GLU A 217 7.01 -32.88 4.65
N CYS A 218 6.53 -32.95 3.41
CA CYS A 218 6.44 -34.21 2.69
C CYS A 218 7.81 -34.85 2.49
N LYS A 219 8.81 -34.09 2.05
CA LYS A 219 10.18 -34.57 1.85
C LYS A 219 10.86 -35.00 3.15
N THR A 220 10.71 -34.24 4.22
CA THR A 220 11.33 -34.55 5.51
C THR A 220 10.74 -35.77 6.19
N LYS A 221 9.45 -36.06 5.92
CA LYS A 221 8.73 -37.21 6.47
C LYS A 221 8.62 -38.39 5.51
N ASN A 222 9.23 -38.33 4.31
CA ASN A 222 9.12 -39.31 3.23
C ASN A 222 7.65 -39.65 2.86
N LEU A 223 6.80 -38.61 2.76
CA LEU A 223 5.40 -38.79 2.39
C LEU A 223 5.22 -38.59 0.88
N ASP A 224 4.52 -39.52 0.24
CA ASP A 224 4.14 -39.48 -1.18
C ASP A 224 2.67 -39.06 -1.40
N PHE A 225 1.94 -38.77 -0.32
CA PHE A 225 0.53 -38.38 -0.35
C PHE A 225 0.23 -37.25 0.67
N VAL A 226 -0.63 -36.31 0.27
CA VAL A 226 -1.14 -35.26 1.15
C VAL A 226 -2.64 -35.43 1.34
N ASP A 227 -3.06 -35.53 2.60
CA ASP A 227 -4.45 -35.67 2.99
C ASP A 227 -5.09 -34.31 3.39
N LYS A 228 -6.42 -34.30 3.53
CA LYS A 228 -7.19 -33.10 3.90
C LYS A 228 -6.77 -32.53 5.27
N GLN A 229 -6.33 -33.35 6.22
CA GLN A 229 -5.92 -32.89 7.55
C GLN A 229 -4.59 -32.14 7.49
N MET A 230 -3.62 -32.64 6.70
CA MET A 230 -2.34 -31.95 6.47
C MET A 230 -2.55 -30.60 5.79
N LEU A 231 -3.40 -30.55 4.75
CA LEU A 231 -3.74 -29.30 4.06
C LEU A 231 -4.40 -28.30 5.02
N LYS A 232 -5.37 -28.75 5.81
CA LYS A 232 -6.04 -27.93 6.81
C LYS A 232 -5.07 -27.39 7.86
N LYS A 233 -4.23 -28.23 8.43
CA LYS A 233 -3.23 -27.84 9.42
C LYS A 233 -2.20 -26.85 8.87
N ASN A 234 -1.78 -27.05 7.62
CA ASN A 234 -0.87 -26.13 6.94
C ASN A 234 -1.56 -24.76 6.68
N LYS A 235 -2.81 -24.77 6.20
CA LYS A 235 -3.61 -23.54 5.99
C LYS A 235 -3.82 -22.77 7.30
N GLU A 236 -4.19 -23.45 8.39
CA GLU A 236 -4.36 -22.84 9.72
C GLU A 236 -3.05 -22.26 10.26
N PHE A 237 -1.92 -22.92 10.04
CA PHE A 237 -0.60 -22.40 10.43
C PHE A 237 -0.31 -21.05 9.75
N TYR A 238 -0.63 -20.90 8.47
CA TYR A 238 -0.40 -19.66 7.75
C TYR A 238 -1.47 -18.59 8.03
N SER A 239 -2.73 -18.98 8.21
CA SER A 239 -3.78 -18.08 8.67
C SER A 239 -3.43 -17.49 10.04
N ASN A 240 -2.96 -18.30 10.96
CA ASN A 240 -2.52 -17.87 12.30
C ASN A 240 -1.18 -17.11 12.28
N ASN A 241 -0.28 -17.40 11.34
CA ASN A 241 1.04 -16.74 11.25
C ASN A 241 1.05 -15.50 10.36
N THR A 242 0.12 -15.33 9.45
CA THR A 242 -0.05 -14.06 8.71
C THR A 242 -0.55 -12.96 9.65
N THR A 243 -1.43 -13.30 10.56
CA THR A 243 -1.78 -12.44 11.70
C THR A 243 -0.55 -12.16 12.58
N ARG A 244 0.31 -13.16 12.84
CA ARG A 244 1.51 -13.02 13.68
C ARG A 244 2.67 -12.23 13.04
N LYS A 245 2.95 -12.34 11.73
CA LYS A 245 4.04 -11.58 11.08
C LYS A 245 3.73 -10.11 10.84
N ARG A 246 2.47 -9.76 10.67
CA ARG A 246 2.01 -8.35 10.71
C ARG A 246 2.28 -7.73 12.09
N ASN A 247 2.21 -8.55 13.15
CA ASN A 247 2.44 -8.14 14.55
C ASN A 247 3.92 -8.18 14.98
N GLN A 248 4.82 -8.93 14.32
CA GLN A 248 6.24 -9.04 14.72
C GLN A 248 7.12 -7.83 14.33
N ARG A 249 6.64 -6.91 13.50
CA ARG A 249 7.30 -5.59 13.37
C ARG A 249 6.99 -4.66 14.55
N ASN A 250 6.06 -5.02 15.44
CA ASN A 250 5.64 -4.20 16.58
C ASN A 250 5.34 -4.96 17.89
N SER A 251 5.80 -6.19 18.13
CA SER A 251 5.49 -6.82 19.43
C SER A 251 6.55 -7.73 20.00
N LYS A 252 7.06 -7.25 21.12
CA LYS A 252 7.22 -8.08 22.31
C LYS A 252 5.83 -8.27 22.93
N LYS A 253 5.41 -9.55 23.07
CA LYS A 253 4.28 -10.06 23.88
C LYS A 253 3.17 -9.06 24.28
N HIS A 254 2.03 -9.08 23.57
CA HIS A 254 0.72 -8.84 24.16
C HIS A 254 -0.25 -9.85 23.52
N GLU A 255 -1.19 -10.38 24.30
CA GLU A 255 -2.32 -11.21 23.88
C GLU A 255 -3.07 -10.51 22.75
N GLU A 256 -3.46 -11.25 21.69
CA GLU A 256 -4.19 -10.69 20.53
C GLU A 256 -5.55 -10.17 21.02
N LYS A 257 -5.66 -8.87 21.12
CA LYS A 257 -6.94 -8.19 21.39
C LYS A 257 -7.74 -8.11 20.10
N ASN A 258 -9.02 -8.46 20.18
CA ASN A 258 -9.98 -8.25 19.11
C ASN A 258 -10.06 -6.75 18.79
N ALA A 259 -10.28 -6.36 17.53
CA ALA A 259 -10.35 -4.96 17.12
C ALA A 259 -11.42 -4.17 17.90
N LYS A 260 -12.50 -4.82 18.36
CA LYS A 260 -13.48 -4.22 19.27
C LYS A 260 -12.91 -3.93 20.67
N GLU A 261 -12.02 -4.76 21.16
CA GLU A 261 -11.31 -4.50 22.44
C GLU A 261 -10.34 -3.34 22.27
N GLU A 262 -9.64 -3.26 21.12
CA GLU A 262 -8.78 -2.12 20.77
C GLU A 262 -9.60 -0.82 20.70
N LEU A 263 -10.82 -0.85 20.13
CA LEU A 263 -11.75 0.28 20.13
C LEU A 263 -12.11 0.71 21.57
N ASN A 264 -12.42 -0.24 22.44
CA ASN A 264 -12.82 0.03 23.81
C ASN A 264 -11.68 0.58 24.67
N GLU A 265 -10.43 0.22 24.39
CA GLU A 265 -9.23 0.71 25.08
C GLU A 265 -8.81 2.13 24.69
N LEU A 266 -9.31 2.66 23.58
CA LEU A 266 -9.06 4.06 23.25
C LEU A 266 -9.60 4.96 24.36
N ILE A 267 -8.79 5.90 24.80
CA ILE A 267 -9.13 6.81 25.91
C ILE A 267 -10.26 7.74 25.46
N GLY A 268 -11.26 7.92 26.29
CA GLY A 268 -12.41 8.76 26.00
C GLY A 268 -13.24 8.26 24.81
N LEU A 269 -13.80 9.19 24.02
CA LEU A 269 -14.53 8.95 22.77
C LEU A 269 -15.77 8.03 22.95
N ASN A 270 -16.38 8.01 24.13
CA ASN A 270 -17.46 7.07 24.46
C ASN A 270 -18.68 7.16 23.51
N ASP A 271 -19.05 8.37 23.08
CA ASP A 271 -20.18 8.55 22.17
C ASP A 271 -19.82 8.09 20.75
N ILE A 272 -18.57 8.27 20.34
CA ILE A 272 -18.06 7.79 19.05
C ILE A 272 -18.04 6.25 19.04
N LYS A 273 -17.58 5.61 20.12
CA LYS A 273 -17.59 4.14 20.26
C LYS A 273 -19.01 3.60 20.10
N LYS A 274 -19.99 4.18 20.80
CA LYS A 274 -21.40 3.81 20.66
C LYS A 274 -21.95 4.05 19.24
N GLN A 275 -21.53 5.13 18.60
CA GLN A 275 -21.94 5.42 17.22
C GLN A 275 -21.36 4.38 16.25
N ILE A 276 -20.09 4.01 16.40
CA ILE A 276 -19.44 2.95 15.60
C ILE A 276 -20.16 1.60 15.80
N GLU A 277 -20.50 1.22 17.04
CA GLU A 277 -21.25 0.00 17.31
C GLU A 277 -22.62 -0.01 16.61
N LYS A 278 -23.34 1.12 16.61
CA LYS A 278 -24.61 1.26 15.87
C LYS A 278 -24.40 1.09 14.36
N ILE A 279 -23.34 1.69 13.80
CA ILE A 279 -22.99 1.55 12.37
C ILE A 279 -22.72 0.08 12.05
N LEU A 280 -21.91 -0.61 12.86
CA LEU A 280 -21.59 -2.02 12.67
C LEU A 280 -22.83 -2.91 12.71
N ASN A 281 -23.73 -2.68 13.66
CA ASN A 281 -24.99 -3.43 13.75
C ASN A 281 -25.88 -3.18 12.54
N TYR A 282 -25.96 -1.93 12.06
CA TYR A 282 -26.72 -1.58 10.86
C TYR A 282 -26.15 -2.28 9.62
N VAL A 283 -24.84 -2.27 9.44
CA VAL A 283 -24.16 -2.92 8.31
C VAL A 283 -24.37 -4.44 8.33
N LYS A 284 -24.22 -5.08 9.49
CA LYS A 284 -24.44 -6.53 9.65
C LYS A 284 -25.86 -6.93 9.26
N LEU A 285 -26.85 -6.23 9.77
CA LEU A 285 -28.26 -6.52 9.48
C LEU A 285 -28.59 -6.37 8.00
N ASN A 286 -28.05 -5.33 7.34
CA ASN A 286 -28.29 -5.14 5.90
C ASN A 286 -27.55 -6.19 5.06
N LYS A 287 -26.34 -6.58 5.46
CA LYS A 287 -25.59 -7.67 4.80
C LYS A 287 -26.37 -8.99 4.85
N GLU A 288 -26.99 -9.34 5.99
CA GLU A 288 -27.84 -10.51 6.12
C GLU A 288 -29.07 -10.45 5.20
N ARG A 289 -29.58 -9.25 4.91
CA ARG A 289 -30.69 -9.00 3.97
C ARG A 289 -30.25 -8.97 2.50
N GLY A 290 -28.96 -9.16 2.20
CA GLY A 290 -28.40 -9.06 0.86
C GLY A 290 -28.32 -7.63 0.31
N GLN A 291 -28.41 -6.62 1.16
CA GLN A 291 -28.36 -5.20 0.80
C GLN A 291 -27.15 -4.56 1.50
N MET A 292 -26.08 -4.29 0.77
CA MET A 292 -24.92 -3.61 1.33
C MET A 292 -25.12 -2.09 1.30
N PRO A 293 -25.13 -1.39 2.45
CA PRO A 293 -25.22 0.07 2.46
C PRO A 293 -23.86 0.68 2.06
N SER A 294 -23.87 1.94 1.61
CA SER A 294 -22.63 2.70 1.47
C SER A 294 -21.93 2.82 2.83
N LEU A 295 -20.62 2.58 2.85
CA LEU A 295 -19.81 2.65 4.07
C LEU A 295 -18.97 3.93 4.17
N HIS A 296 -19.17 4.88 3.23
CA HIS A 296 -18.38 6.10 3.22
C HIS A 296 -18.74 6.99 4.41
N MET A 297 -17.69 7.59 5.01
CA MET A 297 -17.81 8.35 6.25
C MET A 297 -17.12 9.70 6.14
N CYS A 298 -17.59 10.67 6.95
CA CYS A 298 -16.93 11.93 7.18
C CYS A 298 -16.54 12.05 8.65
N PHE A 299 -15.25 12.29 8.93
CA PHE A 299 -14.71 12.50 10.27
C PHE A 299 -14.34 13.97 10.45
N THR A 300 -15.01 14.65 11.39
CA THR A 300 -14.78 16.07 11.65
C THR A 300 -14.22 16.28 13.05
N GLY A 301 -13.42 17.31 13.25
CA GLY A 301 -12.88 17.69 14.57
C GLY A 301 -11.45 18.20 14.52
N ASN A 302 -10.99 18.72 15.65
CA ASN A 302 -9.67 19.30 15.82
C ASN A 302 -8.51 18.28 15.66
N PRO A 303 -7.26 18.74 15.45
CA PRO A 303 -6.10 17.85 15.36
C PRO A 303 -5.91 17.04 16.65
N GLY A 304 -5.45 15.78 16.51
CA GLY A 304 -5.10 14.94 17.65
C GLY A 304 -6.27 14.40 18.46
N THR A 305 -7.51 14.50 17.96
CA THR A 305 -8.73 13.94 18.60
C THR A 305 -8.94 12.45 18.34
N GLY A 306 -8.05 11.78 17.58
CA GLY A 306 -8.09 10.33 17.37
C GLY A 306 -8.75 9.88 16.07
N LYS A 307 -9.06 10.77 15.11
CA LYS A 307 -9.67 10.43 13.82
C LYS A 307 -8.98 9.28 13.09
N THR A 308 -7.68 9.40 12.83
CA THR A 308 -6.90 8.35 12.15
C THR A 308 -6.83 7.06 12.96
N SER A 309 -6.76 7.13 14.30
CA SER A 309 -6.72 5.94 15.16
C SER A 309 -8.03 5.16 15.07
N ILE A 310 -9.16 5.83 15.13
CA ILE A 310 -10.49 5.23 14.97
C ILE A 310 -10.67 4.66 13.56
N ALA A 311 -10.25 5.38 12.52
CA ALA A 311 -10.34 4.89 11.14
C ALA A 311 -9.57 3.56 10.95
N ARG A 312 -8.37 3.44 11.54
CA ARG A 312 -7.58 2.20 11.51
C ARG A 312 -8.28 1.06 12.25
N VAL A 313 -8.92 1.34 13.38
CA VAL A 313 -9.65 0.33 14.15
C VAL A 313 -10.90 -0.10 13.39
N ILE A 314 -11.62 0.82 12.73
CA ILE A 314 -12.76 0.48 11.86
C ILE A 314 -12.30 -0.45 10.72
N GLY A 315 -11.16 -0.16 10.07
CA GLY A 315 -10.60 -1.02 9.03
C GLY A 315 -10.35 -2.44 9.53
N LYS A 316 -9.76 -2.59 10.73
CA LYS A 316 -9.57 -3.90 11.37
C LYS A 316 -10.89 -4.60 11.68
N ILE A 317 -11.89 -3.88 12.19
CA ILE A 317 -13.22 -4.46 12.46
C ILE A 317 -13.88 -4.93 11.16
N PHE A 318 -13.78 -4.15 10.08
CA PHE A 318 -14.34 -4.53 8.79
C PHE A 318 -13.68 -5.80 8.22
N GLU A 319 -12.36 -5.96 8.43
CA GLU A 319 -11.61 -7.17 8.08
C GLU A 319 -12.03 -8.36 8.94
N GLU A 320 -12.05 -8.23 10.28
CA GLU A 320 -12.44 -9.29 11.22
C GLU A 320 -13.88 -9.78 11.03
N GLU A 321 -14.80 -8.86 10.77
CA GLU A 321 -16.22 -9.15 10.57
C GLU A 321 -16.55 -9.49 9.10
N ASN A 322 -15.54 -9.56 8.22
CA ASN A 322 -15.71 -9.78 6.78
C ASN A 322 -16.77 -8.85 6.15
N ILE A 323 -16.81 -7.57 6.55
CA ILE A 323 -17.80 -6.61 6.06
C ILE A 323 -17.54 -6.28 4.60
N LEU A 324 -16.29 -5.98 4.25
CA LEU A 324 -15.84 -5.79 2.87
C LEU A 324 -15.27 -7.10 2.32
N SER A 325 -15.41 -7.33 1.03
CA SER A 325 -15.11 -8.61 0.37
C SER A 325 -13.62 -8.82 0.04
N GLY A 326 -12.70 -8.13 0.70
CA GLY A 326 -11.27 -8.23 0.40
C GLY A 326 -10.37 -8.12 1.62
N SER A 327 -9.12 -8.57 1.49
CA SER A 327 -8.02 -8.26 2.40
C SER A 327 -7.43 -6.88 2.09
N GLY A 328 -8.29 -5.88 1.84
CA GLY A 328 -7.86 -4.55 1.46
C GLY A 328 -7.07 -3.87 2.56
N ASP A 329 -6.00 -3.19 2.17
CA ASP A 329 -5.15 -2.46 3.10
C ASP A 329 -5.85 -1.18 3.60
N PHE A 330 -5.41 -0.70 4.77
CA PHE A 330 -5.72 0.65 5.22
C PHE A 330 -4.78 1.62 4.51
N VAL A 331 -5.31 2.32 3.51
CA VAL A 331 -4.56 3.33 2.74
C VAL A 331 -4.80 4.70 3.35
N GLU A 332 -3.75 5.41 3.75
CA GLU A 332 -3.79 6.76 4.32
C GLU A 332 -3.10 7.74 3.38
N ILE A 333 -3.80 8.81 3.02
CA ILE A 333 -3.31 9.85 2.11
C ILE A 333 -3.82 11.22 2.56
N HIS A 334 -3.11 12.30 2.22
CA HIS A 334 -3.64 13.66 2.39
C HIS A 334 -4.41 14.10 1.15
N GLY A 335 -5.46 14.92 1.33
CA GLY A 335 -6.29 15.41 0.23
C GLY A 335 -5.48 16.04 -0.91
N ARG A 336 -4.52 16.91 -0.59
CA ARG A 336 -3.62 17.53 -1.58
C ARG A 336 -2.80 16.53 -2.41
N ASP A 337 -2.55 15.34 -1.85
CA ASP A 337 -1.76 14.32 -2.53
C ASP A 337 -2.58 13.57 -3.59
N LEU A 338 -3.90 13.73 -3.62
CA LEU A 338 -4.78 13.25 -4.70
C LEU A 338 -4.69 14.13 -5.95
N VAL A 339 -4.30 15.38 -5.80
CA VAL A 339 -4.17 16.31 -6.91
C VAL A 339 -2.85 16.09 -7.63
N ALA A 340 -2.89 15.96 -8.96
CA ALA A 340 -1.69 15.86 -9.78
C ALA A 340 -1.24 17.25 -10.26
N LYS A 341 -0.01 17.35 -10.78
CA LYS A 341 0.55 18.62 -11.28
C LYS A 341 0.22 18.91 -12.73
N TYR A 342 -0.33 17.94 -13.46
CA TYR A 342 -0.57 18.05 -14.90
C TYR A 342 -2.02 17.75 -15.23
N VAL A 343 -2.53 18.38 -16.31
CA VAL A 343 -3.90 18.19 -16.81
C VAL A 343 -4.14 16.72 -17.17
N GLY A 344 -5.28 16.15 -16.76
CA GLY A 344 -5.68 14.77 -17.06
C GLY A 344 -5.04 13.68 -16.17
N TRP A 345 -4.13 14.04 -15.25
CA TRP A 345 -3.46 13.07 -14.39
C TRP A 345 -4.11 12.95 -13.00
N THR A 346 -4.92 13.91 -12.65
CA THR A 346 -5.61 13.92 -11.36
C THR A 346 -6.63 12.81 -11.27
N ALA A 347 -7.46 12.63 -12.29
CA ALA A 347 -8.44 11.55 -12.35
C ALA A 347 -7.79 10.18 -12.21
N GLN A 348 -6.69 9.93 -12.94
CA GLN A 348 -5.96 8.67 -12.87
C GLN A 348 -5.37 8.42 -11.48
N LYS A 349 -4.80 9.45 -10.86
CA LYS A 349 -4.22 9.33 -9.52
C LYS A 349 -5.26 9.02 -8.45
N VAL A 350 -6.44 9.62 -8.55
CA VAL A 350 -7.58 9.30 -7.68
C VAL A 350 -7.99 7.85 -7.88
N HIS A 351 -8.19 7.42 -9.13
CA HIS A 351 -8.54 6.04 -9.47
C HIS A 351 -7.52 5.03 -8.91
N ASP A 352 -6.21 5.23 -9.18
CA ASP A 352 -5.14 4.36 -8.68
C ASP A 352 -5.10 4.27 -7.14
N THR A 353 -5.41 5.39 -6.46
CA THR A 353 -5.45 5.44 -4.99
C THR A 353 -6.65 4.65 -4.46
N VAL A 354 -7.80 4.77 -5.10
CA VAL A 354 -9.00 4.01 -4.74
C VAL A 354 -8.79 2.52 -5.00
N GLU A 355 -8.24 2.14 -6.16
CA GLU A 355 -7.93 0.74 -6.47
C GLU A 355 -7.02 0.07 -5.43
N GLN A 356 -6.02 0.79 -4.90
CA GLN A 356 -5.13 0.27 -3.86
C GLN A 356 -5.86 -0.04 -2.54
N ALA A 357 -7.01 0.60 -2.30
CA ALA A 357 -7.78 0.46 -1.08
C ALA A 357 -9.04 -0.41 -1.25
N ILE A 358 -9.33 -0.92 -2.46
CA ILE A 358 -10.47 -1.81 -2.69
C ILE A 358 -10.39 -3.02 -1.77
N GLY A 359 -11.51 -3.35 -1.13
CA GLY A 359 -11.62 -4.39 -0.13
C GLY A 359 -11.25 -3.94 1.28
N GLY A 360 -10.85 -2.68 1.46
CA GLY A 360 -10.41 -2.09 2.72
C GLY A 360 -10.91 -0.66 2.95
N VAL A 361 -10.05 0.16 3.54
CA VAL A 361 -10.38 1.54 3.91
C VAL A 361 -9.39 2.53 3.27
N LEU A 362 -9.92 3.52 2.56
CA LEU A 362 -9.18 4.71 2.12
C LEU A 362 -9.47 5.86 3.09
N PHE A 363 -8.46 6.27 3.84
CA PHE A 363 -8.53 7.41 4.75
C PHE A 363 -7.86 8.62 4.13
N ILE A 364 -8.65 9.67 3.86
CA ILE A 364 -8.17 10.92 3.27
C ILE A 364 -8.15 11.98 4.36
N ASP A 365 -6.94 12.28 4.88
CA ASP A 365 -6.76 13.33 5.89
C ASP A 365 -6.67 14.71 5.21
N GLU A 366 -7.11 15.74 5.92
CA GLU A 366 -7.19 17.11 5.39
C GLU A 366 -7.93 17.18 4.05
N ALA A 367 -9.04 16.42 3.91
CA ALA A 367 -9.78 16.31 2.65
C ALA A 367 -10.29 17.68 2.12
N TYR A 368 -10.48 18.66 3.00
CA TYR A 368 -10.81 20.04 2.62
C TYR A 368 -9.73 20.69 1.73
N SER A 369 -8.51 20.16 1.72
CA SER A 369 -7.45 20.65 0.82
C SER A 369 -7.72 20.35 -0.67
N LEU A 370 -8.77 19.58 -0.97
CA LEU A 370 -9.32 19.40 -2.31
C LEU A 370 -10.18 20.58 -2.79
N VAL A 371 -10.53 21.54 -1.92
CA VAL A 371 -11.28 22.74 -2.32
C VAL A 371 -10.33 23.79 -2.83
N SER A 372 -10.53 24.21 -4.09
CA SER A 372 -9.81 25.33 -4.70
C SER A 372 -10.71 26.55 -4.86
N ASN A 373 -10.12 27.74 -4.77
CA ASN A 373 -10.83 28.99 -5.06
C ASN A 373 -10.95 29.30 -6.58
N ALA A 374 -10.32 28.48 -7.44
CA ALA A 374 -10.32 28.65 -8.89
C ALA A 374 -11.23 27.59 -9.54
N ARG A 375 -12.28 28.00 -10.25
CA ARG A 375 -13.15 27.08 -11.01
C ARG A 375 -12.38 26.42 -12.14
N GLY A 376 -12.58 25.09 -12.35
CA GLY A 376 -11.91 24.32 -13.38
C GLY A 376 -10.48 23.95 -13.00
N SER A 377 -10.17 23.91 -11.71
CA SER A 377 -8.87 23.53 -11.17
C SER A 377 -8.68 21.98 -11.16
N PHE A 378 -7.46 21.55 -10.93
CA PHE A 378 -7.16 20.13 -10.78
C PHE A 378 -7.85 19.51 -9.56
N GLU A 379 -8.18 20.31 -8.57
CA GLU A 379 -8.92 19.93 -7.38
C GLU A 379 -10.38 19.59 -7.73
N ASP A 380 -11.03 20.35 -8.64
CA ASP A 380 -12.38 20.05 -9.12
C ASP A 380 -12.41 18.69 -9.86
N GLU A 381 -11.38 18.39 -10.65
CA GLU A 381 -11.22 17.08 -11.31
C GLU A 381 -11.06 15.94 -10.28
N ALA A 382 -10.26 16.18 -9.22
CA ALA A 382 -10.06 15.20 -8.15
C ALA A 382 -11.37 14.89 -7.42
N ILE A 383 -12.16 15.93 -7.08
CA ILE A 383 -13.44 15.79 -6.42
C ILE A 383 -14.44 15.03 -7.28
N ALA A 384 -14.59 15.42 -8.56
CA ALA A 384 -15.52 14.78 -9.48
C ALA A 384 -15.19 13.30 -9.67
N THR A 385 -13.91 12.97 -9.81
CA THR A 385 -13.44 11.59 -9.94
C THR A 385 -13.68 10.81 -8.65
N LEU A 386 -13.32 11.38 -7.48
CA LEU A 386 -13.52 10.72 -6.19
C LEU A 386 -15.00 10.42 -5.93
N ILE A 387 -15.90 11.35 -6.24
CA ILE A 387 -17.35 11.16 -6.13
C ILE A 387 -17.82 10.01 -7.03
N LYS A 388 -17.26 9.90 -8.25
CA LYS A 388 -17.55 8.78 -9.16
C LYS A 388 -17.06 7.46 -8.60
N GLU A 389 -15.82 7.39 -8.15
CA GLU A 389 -15.24 6.18 -7.55
C GLU A 389 -16.01 5.72 -6.29
N MET A 390 -16.50 6.66 -5.47
CA MET A 390 -17.36 6.36 -4.31
C MET A 390 -18.67 5.66 -4.71
N GLU A 391 -19.22 5.98 -5.88
CA GLU A 391 -20.43 5.31 -6.38
C GLU A 391 -20.11 3.97 -7.02
N ASP A 392 -19.11 3.93 -7.90
CA ASP A 392 -18.76 2.75 -8.67
C ASP A 392 -18.29 1.60 -7.75
N HIS A 393 -17.61 1.91 -6.66
CA HIS A 393 -17.07 0.94 -5.69
C HIS A 393 -17.76 0.98 -4.32
N ARG A 394 -18.99 1.49 -4.23
CA ARG A 394 -19.71 1.72 -2.96
C ARG A 394 -19.81 0.50 -2.03
N ASN A 395 -19.77 -0.72 -2.59
CA ASN A 395 -19.87 -1.98 -1.85
C ASN A 395 -18.50 -2.64 -1.59
N GLU A 396 -17.44 -2.10 -2.17
CA GLU A 396 -16.12 -2.72 -2.20
C GLU A 396 -15.09 -1.98 -1.34
N ILE A 397 -15.34 -0.69 -1.02
CA ILE A 397 -14.42 0.15 -0.27
C ILE A 397 -15.15 1.03 0.73
N CYS A 398 -14.51 1.33 1.86
CA CYS A 398 -14.92 2.40 2.76
C CYS A 398 -13.99 3.60 2.58
N ILE A 399 -14.52 4.73 2.09
CA ILE A 399 -13.77 5.99 2.00
C ILE A 399 -14.15 6.86 3.18
N ILE A 400 -13.13 7.32 3.93
CA ILE A 400 -13.28 8.18 5.10
C ILE A 400 -12.60 9.52 4.79
N LEU A 401 -13.41 10.58 4.66
CA LEU A 401 -12.92 11.94 4.51
C LEU A 401 -12.74 12.56 5.90
N ALA A 402 -11.56 13.07 6.21
CA ALA A 402 -11.27 13.63 7.52
C ALA A 402 -10.74 15.07 7.43
N GLY A 403 -11.10 15.92 8.41
CA GLY A 403 -10.62 17.30 8.48
C GLY A 403 -11.22 18.10 9.63
N TYR A 404 -10.99 19.41 9.60
CA TYR A 404 -11.61 20.35 10.54
C TYR A 404 -13.10 20.51 10.26
N THR A 405 -13.89 20.76 11.30
CA THR A 405 -15.36 20.74 11.23
C THR A 405 -15.91 21.73 10.22
N GLU A 406 -15.48 22.99 10.27
CA GLU A 406 -16.00 24.04 9.37
C GLU A 406 -15.53 23.83 7.93
N GLU A 407 -14.25 23.45 7.73
CA GLU A 407 -13.68 23.20 6.42
C GLU A 407 -14.32 21.97 5.75
N MET A 408 -14.60 20.90 6.50
CA MET A 408 -15.28 19.73 5.98
C MET A 408 -16.75 20.02 5.64
N LYS A 409 -17.43 20.85 6.44
CA LYS A 409 -18.78 21.30 6.13
C LYS A 409 -18.78 22.07 4.80
N ASN A 410 -17.86 23.00 4.60
CA ASN A 410 -17.71 23.73 3.34
C ASN A 410 -17.44 22.79 2.15
N LEU A 411 -16.55 21.79 2.30
CA LEU A 411 -16.27 20.80 1.27
C LEU A 411 -17.53 20.07 0.81
N ILE A 412 -18.37 19.63 1.76
CA ILE A 412 -19.60 18.86 1.48
C ILE A 412 -20.68 19.78 0.87
N GLU A 413 -20.89 20.99 1.42
CA GLU A 413 -21.88 21.94 0.91
C GLU A 413 -21.59 22.40 -0.52
N LEU A 414 -20.29 22.59 -0.86
CA LEU A 414 -19.87 22.97 -2.21
C LEU A 414 -19.99 21.82 -3.22
N ASN A 415 -20.10 20.58 -2.74
CA ASN A 415 -20.10 19.38 -3.58
C ASN A 415 -21.24 18.43 -3.17
N PRO A 416 -22.49 18.65 -3.65
CA PRO A 416 -23.66 17.82 -3.29
C PRO A 416 -23.50 16.32 -3.57
N GLY A 417 -22.57 15.97 -4.46
CA GLY A 417 -22.20 14.58 -4.73
C GLY A 417 -21.60 13.87 -3.53
N PHE A 418 -20.89 14.55 -2.64
CA PHE A 418 -20.42 13.98 -1.39
C PHE A 418 -21.56 13.74 -0.39
N GLU A 419 -22.49 14.71 -0.26
CA GLU A 419 -23.61 14.61 0.66
C GLU A 419 -24.47 13.36 0.40
N SER A 420 -24.70 13.04 -0.88
CA SER A 420 -25.51 11.87 -1.26
C SER A 420 -24.80 10.53 -1.02
N ARG A 421 -23.48 10.48 -0.90
CA ARG A 421 -22.67 9.26 -0.79
C ARG A 421 -22.09 9.01 0.60
N ILE A 422 -21.87 10.07 1.37
CA ILE A 422 -21.42 9.98 2.77
C ILE A 422 -22.62 9.64 3.64
N GLN A 423 -22.69 8.40 4.12
CA GLN A 423 -23.80 7.96 4.94
C GLN A 423 -23.62 8.28 6.42
N PHE A 424 -22.40 8.37 6.90
CA PHE A 424 -22.11 8.55 8.31
C PHE A 424 -21.16 9.72 8.53
N THR A 425 -21.62 10.68 9.37
CA THR A 425 -20.75 11.77 9.84
C THR A 425 -20.47 11.56 11.33
N ILE A 426 -19.17 11.53 11.69
CA ILE A 426 -18.71 11.33 13.05
C ILE A 426 -17.92 12.58 13.47
N ASN A 427 -18.43 13.28 14.47
CA ASN A 427 -17.77 14.45 15.03
C ASN A 427 -16.89 14.05 16.23
N PHE A 428 -15.61 14.42 16.18
CA PHE A 428 -14.62 14.17 17.21
C PHE A 428 -14.46 15.41 18.09
N PRO A 429 -15.07 15.43 19.27
CA PRO A 429 -14.92 16.54 20.20
C PRO A 429 -13.49 16.61 20.76
N ASP A 430 -13.12 17.77 21.30
CA ASP A 430 -11.90 17.90 22.06
C ASP A 430 -11.96 17.08 23.33
N TYR A 431 -10.83 16.46 23.70
CA TYR A 431 -10.69 15.76 24.97
C TYR A 431 -10.85 16.69 26.17
N ASN A 432 -11.45 16.21 27.25
CA ASN A 432 -11.42 16.91 28.52
C ASN A 432 -10.05 16.76 29.20
N ALA A 433 -9.78 17.51 30.29
CA ALA A 433 -8.48 17.52 30.95
C ALA A 433 -8.13 16.16 31.59
N GLU A 434 -9.14 15.43 32.05
CA GLU A 434 -8.98 14.09 32.62
C GLU A 434 -8.60 13.08 31.55
N GLU A 435 -9.24 13.11 30.39
CA GLU A 435 -8.91 12.26 29.24
C GLU A 435 -7.48 12.56 28.71
N LEU A 436 -7.09 13.84 28.67
CA LEU A 436 -5.72 14.22 28.30
C LEU A 436 -4.70 13.72 29.31
N LEU A 437 -5.04 13.73 30.62
CA LEU A 437 -4.21 13.14 31.66
C LEU A 437 -4.09 11.62 31.50
N GLU A 438 -5.18 10.94 31.15
CA GLU A 438 -5.13 9.52 30.86
C GLU A 438 -4.24 9.21 29.65
N ILE A 439 -4.29 10.02 28.57
CA ILE A 439 -3.40 9.91 27.43
C ILE A 439 -1.94 10.08 27.87
N PHE A 440 -1.64 11.09 28.70
CA PHE A 440 -0.29 11.31 29.24
C PHE A 440 0.18 10.11 30.06
N ASN A 441 -0.67 9.58 30.96
CA ASN A 441 -0.39 8.38 31.75
C ASN A 441 -0.17 7.14 30.87
N GLY A 442 -0.92 7.01 29.76
CA GLY A 442 -0.73 5.95 28.77
C GLY A 442 0.65 6.00 28.11
N LEU A 443 1.14 7.21 27.76
CA LEU A 443 2.48 7.42 27.25
C LEU A 443 3.55 7.06 28.30
N CYS A 444 3.36 7.49 29.56
CA CYS A 444 4.25 7.13 30.67
C CYS A 444 4.34 5.61 30.84
N LYS A 445 3.22 4.90 30.84
CA LYS A 445 3.17 3.43 30.97
C LYS A 445 3.89 2.74 29.82
N LYS A 446 3.64 3.19 28.59
CA LYS A 446 4.24 2.62 27.36
C LYS A 446 5.77 2.70 27.39
N GLU A 447 6.32 3.82 27.87
CA GLU A 447 7.77 4.05 27.96
C GLU A 447 8.37 3.73 29.34
N LYS A 448 7.53 3.19 30.25
CA LYS A 448 7.91 2.76 31.60
C LYS A 448 8.40 3.90 32.51
N TYR A 449 7.86 5.11 32.35
CA TYR A 449 8.06 6.22 33.26
C TYR A 449 7.08 6.13 34.43
N LYS A 450 7.54 6.56 35.61
CA LYS A 450 6.72 6.71 36.81
C LYS A 450 6.45 8.19 37.06
N LEU A 451 5.17 8.53 37.17
CA LEU A 451 4.73 9.89 37.48
C LEU A 451 4.55 10.05 38.99
N SER A 452 5.08 11.10 39.61
CA SER A 452 4.84 11.40 41.02
C SER A 452 3.43 11.95 41.24
N GLU A 453 2.84 11.73 42.42
CA GLU A 453 1.42 12.07 42.68
C GLU A 453 1.11 13.55 42.47
N ASN A 454 2.01 14.43 42.86
CA ASN A 454 1.83 15.89 42.75
C ASN A 454 1.81 16.41 41.31
N CYS A 455 2.15 15.57 40.31
CA CYS A 455 2.16 15.95 38.92
C CYS A 455 0.76 16.07 38.28
N LYS A 456 -0.23 15.36 38.82
CA LYS A 456 -1.58 15.28 38.26
C LYS A 456 -2.28 16.64 38.25
N GLU A 457 -2.24 17.35 39.36
CA GLU A 457 -2.90 18.66 39.47
C GLU A 457 -2.28 19.71 38.51
N THR A 458 -0.96 19.70 38.38
CA THR A 458 -0.24 20.60 37.47
C THR A 458 -0.60 20.30 36.01
N LEU A 459 -0.67 19.01 35.62
CA LEU A 459 -1.07 18.60 34.28
C LEU A 459 -2.52 18.99 33.99
N ILE A 460 -3.47 18.70 34.88
CA ILE A 460 -4.88 19.06 34.71
C ILE A 460 -5.05 20.57 34.52
N ARG A 461 -4.39 21.36 35.37
CA ARG A 461 -4.41 22.83 35.25
C ARG A 461 -3.86 23.30 33.92
N ASN A 462 -2.75 22.75 33.48
CA ASN A 462 -2.16 23.07 32.19
C ASN A 462 -3.10 22.71 31.04
N PHE A 463 -3.69 21.50 31.03
CA PHE A 463 -4.62 21.07 30.00
C PHE A 463 -5.88 21.95 29.95
N ASN A 464 -6.43 22.35 31.08
CA ASN A 464 -7.56 23.28 31.13
C ASN A 464 -7.22 24.67 30.56
N MET A 465 -5.99 25.14 30.73
CA MET A 465 -5.53 26.38 30.12
C MET A 465 -5.33 26.25 28.62
N ALA A 466 -4.65 25.17 28.19
CA ALA A 466 -4.33 24.93 26.79
C ALA A 466 -5.59 24.70 25.91
N LYS A 467 -6.65 24.12 26.45
CA LYS A 467 -7.94 23.94 25.74
C LYS A 467 -8.59 25.23 25.27
N ASN A 468 -8.30 26.35 25.93
CA ASN A 468 -8.88 27.64 25.54
C ASN A 468 -8.14 28.29 24.35
N GLU A 469 -7.08 27.68 23.87
CA GLU A 469 -6.35 28.16 22.69
C GLU A 469 -7.06 27.77 21.40
N LYS A 470 -7.06 28.70 20.44
CA LYS A 470 -7.60 28.42 19.09
C LYS A 470 -6.78 27.32 18.42
N ASN A 471 -7.44 26.28 17.92
CA ASN A 471 -6.81 25.11 17.28
C ASN A 471 -6.01 24.22 18.26
N PHE A 472 -6.53 23.99 19.45
CA PHE A 472 -5.91 23.11 20.42
C PHE A 472 -5.58 21.73 19.86
N GLY A 473 -4.35 21.28 20.06
CA GLY A 473 -3.80 20.07 19.42
C GLY A 473 -4.14 18.73 20.10
N ASN A 474 -4.97 18.72 21.16
CA ASN A 474 -5.43 17.51 21.86
C ASN A 474 -4.30 16.50 22.16
N GLY A 475 -4.43 15.28 21.70
CA GLY A 475 -3.41 14.24 21.88
C GLY A 475 -2.04 14.57 21.26
N ARG A 476 -1.97 15.42 20.22
CA ARG A 476 -0.68 15.94 19.70
C ARG A 476 -0.02 16.86 20.72
N TYR A 477 -0.82 17.73 21.37
CA TYR A 477 -0.31 18.57 22.46
C TYR A 477 0.25 17.75 23.62
N VAL A 478 -0.50 16.74 24.08
CA VAL A 478 -0.07 15.82 25.14
C VAL A 478 1.24 15.12 24.79
N ARG A 479 1.37 14.65 23.54
CA ARG A 479 2.60 14.00 23.07
C ARG A 479 3.79 14.96 23.07
N ASN A 480 3.59 16.18 22.56
CA ASN A 480 4.64 17.21 22.54
C ASN A 480 5.07 17.59 23.96
N LEU A 481 4.11 17.75 24.89
CA LEU A 481 4.40 18.00 26.29
C LEU A 481 5.19 16.84 26.91
N PHE A 482 4.80 15.61 26.66
CA PHE A 482 5.50 14.42 27.15
C PHE A 482 6.97 14.35 26.68
N GLU A 483 7.23 14.64 25.40
CA GLU A 483 8.61 14.70 24.88
C GLU A 483 9.43 15.81 25.56
N LYS A 484 8.84 16.97 25.81
CA LYS A 484 9.50 18.06 26.55
C LYS A 484 9.76 17.67 27.99
N VAL A 485 8.81 17.05 28.68
CA VAL A 485 8.98 16.55 30.03
C VAL A 485 10.11 15.52 30.11
N LYS A 486 10.26 14.64 29.14
CA LYS A 486 11.38 13.70 29.07
C LYS A 486 12.74 14.42 28.96
N PHE A 487 12.76 15.49 28.15
CA PHE A 487 13.97 16.32 27.99
C PHE A 487 14.39 16.97 29.33
N GLU A 488 13.48 17.66 30.02
CA GLU A 488 13.74 18.30 31.31
C GLU A 488 14.11 17.27 32.38
N GLN A 489 13.43 16.13 32.39
CA GLN A 489 13.73 15.02 33.31
C GLN A 489 15.15 14.47 33.08
N ALA A 490 15.59 14.32 31.83
CA ALA A 490 16.92 13.84 31.52
C ALA A 490 18.00 14.81 31.99
N ASP A 491 17.82 16.12 31.81
CA ASP A 491 18.74 17.15 32.29
C ASP A 491 18.84 17.13 33.81
N ARG A 492 17.71 17.11 34.53
CA ARG A 492 17.69 16.98 35.99
C ARG A 492 18.41 15.72 36.47
N VAL A 493 18.17 14.57 35.87
CA VAL A 493 18.79 13.29 36.25
C VAL A 493 20.32 13.37 36.15
N VAL A 494 20.83 13.96 35.06
CA VAL A 494 22.27 14.14 34.83
C VAL A 494 22.86 15.12 35.88
N GLN A 495 22.22 16.27 36.07
CA GLN A 495 22.71 17.30 37.02
C GLN A 495 22.70 16.82 38.48
N THR A 496 21.70 16.02 38.87
CA THR A 496 21.57 15.56 40.28
C THR A 496 22.16 14.18 40.53
N ASN A 497 22.75 13.55 39.52
CA ASN A 497 23.30 12.18 39.62
C ASN A 497 22.27 11.16 40.17
N SER A 498 21.00 11.35 39.85
CA SER A 498 19.89 10.60 40.43
C SER A 498 19.85 9.16 39.91
N LYS A 499 19.73 8.19 40.82
CA LYS A 499 19.55 6.76 40.50
C LYS A 499 18.18 6.46 39.88
N SER A 500 17.21 7.37 39.97
CA SER A 500 15.83 7.17 39.47
C SER A 500 15.67 7.67 38.04
N ILE A 501 16.22 6.92 37.11
CA ILE A 501 16.35 7.29 35.68
C ILE A 501 14.97 7.47 34.96
N LYS A 502 13.89 6.89 35.48
CA LYS A 502 12.55 6.92 34.84
C LYS A 502 11.45 7.52 35.73
N SER A 503 11.82 8.42 36.65
CA SER A 503 10.85 9.13 37.48
C SER A 503 10.67 10.57 36.98
N ILE A 504 9.42 10.94 36.70
CA ILE A 504 9.01 12.29 36.35
C ILE A 504 8.52 13.00 37.60
N THR A 505 9.04 14.18 37.85
CA THR A 505 8.67 15.04 38.99
C THR A 505 7.86 16.24 38.54
N ASN A 506 7.21 16.92 39.49
CA ASN A 506 6.45 18.13 39.19
C ASN A 506 7.33 19.25 38.59
N LYS A 507 8.59 19.35 39.04
CA LYS A 507 9.56 20.32 38.47
C LYS A 507 9.82 20.09 36.99
N ASP A 508 9.95 18.83 36.56
CA ASP A 508 10.17 18.49 35.14
C ASP A 508 8.99 18.96 34.29
N ILE A 509 7.76 18.80 34.83
CA ILE A 509 6.52 19.22 34.14
C ILE A 509 6.43 20.76 34.06
N GLU A 510 6.67 21.44 35.18
CA GLU A 510 6.64 22.92 35.22
C GLU A 510 7.69 23.53 34.29
N SER A 511 8.92 23.00 34.27
CA SER A 511 9.96 23.42 33.34
C SER A 511 9.54 23.22 31.88
N ALA A 512 8.98 22.05 31.56
CA ALA A 512 8.50 21.75 30.20
C ALA A 512 7.35 22.68 29.75
N ILE A 513 6.39 22.96 30.64
CA ILE A 513 5.28 23.89 30.38
C ILE A 513 5.81 25.30 30.10
N ASN A 514 6.73 25.78 30.92
CA ASN A 514 7.35 27.09 30.77
C ASN A 514 8.13 27.20 29.46
N ALA A 515 8.86 26.16 29.06
CA ALA A 515 9.59 26.11 27.82
C ALA A 515 8.66 26.15 26.59
N ILE A 516 7.48 25.50 26.63
CA ILE A 516 6.47 25.57 25.56
C ILE A 516 5.91 27.00 25.46
N SER A 517 5.50 27.58 26.58
CA SER A 517 4.93 28.94 26.64
C SER A 517 5.90 30.03 26.17
N HIS A 518 7.20 29.87 26.46
CA HIS A 518 8.24 30.80 26.01
C HIS A 518 8.47 30.74 24.51
N ASN A 519 8.55 29.53 23.94
CA ASN A 519 8.71 29.30 22.50
C ASN A 519 7.52 29.84 21.69
N GLU A 520 6.29 29.77 22.21
CA GLU A 520 5.10 30.32 21.54
C GLU A 520 5.10 31.86 21.55
N LYS A 521 5.54 32.47 22.64
CA LYS A 521 5.69 33.92 22.70
C LYS A 521 6.79 34.43 21.75
N GLU A 522 7.89 33.70 21.58
CA GLU A 522 8.93 34.04 20.62
C GLU A 522 8.47 33.85 19.17
N ARG A 523 7.73 32.76 18.86
CA ARG A 523 7.15 32.56 17.51
C ARG A 523 6.17 33.65 17.14
N ARG A 524 5.35 34.16 18.05
CA ARG A 524 4.46 35.32 17.82
C ARG A 524 5.22 36.63 17.57
N LYS A 525 6.47 36.75 18.07
CA LYS A 525 7.34 37.91 17.78
C LYS A 525 8.06 37.85 16.44
N ILE A 526 8.27 36.65 15.89
CA ILE A 526 8.96 36.43 14.60
C ILE A 526 7.96 36.33 13.43
N GLY A 527 6.67 36.10 13.72
CA GLY A 527 5.60 36.08 12.71
C GLY A 527 5.33 37.52 12.18
N PHE A 528 5.52 37.68 10.88
CA PHE A 528 5.18 38.90 10.16
C PHE A 528 3.81 39.44 10.58
N CYS A 529 3.78 40.65 11.08
CA CYS A 529 2.55 41.42 11.19
C CYS A 529 2.01 41.67 9.76
N ASN A 530 0.90 41.01 9.43
CA ASN A 530 -0.05 41.47 8.44
C ASN A 530 -1.43 41.39 9.05
#